data_033f05f8b1e0d3fbf3a87a5a8b872617
#
_entry.id   033f05f8b1e0d3fbf3a87a5a8b872617
#
_cell.length_a   1.000
_cell.length_b   1.000
_cell.length_c   1.000
_cell.angle_alpha   90.00
_cell.angle_beta   90.00
_cell.angle_gamma   90.00
#
_symmetry.space_group_name_H-M   'P 1'
#
loop_
_entity.id
_entity.type
_entity.pdbx_description
1 polymer ?
#
loop_
_entity_poly.entity_id
_entity_poly.type
_entity_poly.pdbx_seq_one_letter_code
_entity_poly.pdbx_strand_id
1 'polypeptide(L)'
;FQDFATAHRQINEFHTGDLWELTQKESLAELNYPMLFVQDSPASVGDGFITNGFNILVMDKANEGTIETEVKSDTLLTLLDVLAYFDKLYTDNWKFVSLQKTGSVSSFTERFDDTLTGWTMSIQFTQPLAYDECQIPQT
;
A
#
# COMPACT_ATOMS: atom_id res chain seq x y z
N PHE A 1 -5.44 -0.24 5.57
CA PHE A 1 -4.44 0.73 5.06
C PHE A 1 -4.75 2.16 5.50
N GLN A 2 -5.98 2.62 5.34
CA GLN A 2 -6.34 3.99 5.73
C GLN A 2 -6.09 4.27 7.22
N ASP A 3 -6.46 3.36 8.10
CA ASP A 3 -6.24 3.50 9.55
C ASP A 3 -4.74 3.60 9.87
N PHE A 4 -3.92 2.79 9.20
CA PHE A 4 -2.47 2.89 9.31
C PHE A 4 -1.95 4.25 8.86
N ALA A 5 -2.36 4.70 7.68
CA ALA A 5 -1.92 5.98 7.12
C ALA A 5 -2.31 7.16 8.01
N THR A 6 -3.52 7.14 8.58
CA THR A 6 -4.00 8.17 9.50
C THR A 6 -3.21 8.22 10.81
N ALA A 7 -2.79 7.05 11.31
CA ALA A 7 -2.03 6.95 12.55
C ALA A 7 -0.53 7.19 12.38
N HIS A 8 -0.01 7.06 11.16
CA HIS A 8 1.42 7.16 10.91
C HIS A 8 1.87 8.62 10.78
N ARG A 9 2.85 9.01 11.58
CA ARG A 9 3.28 10.42 11.67
C ARG A 9 3.93 10.99 10.41
N GLN A 10 4.49 10.12 9.57
CA GLN A 10 5.22 10.53 8.37
C GLN A 10 4.36 10.50 7.10
N ILE A 11 3.17 9.90 7.15
CA ILE A 11 2.28 9.83 6.00
C ILE A 11 1.31 11.01 6.05
N ASN A 12 1.37 11.86 5.04
CA ASN A 12 0.54 13.07 4.95
C ASN A 12 -0.63 12.92 3.96
N GLU A 13 -0.60 11.92 3.10
CA GLU A 13 -1.63 11.67 2.10
C GLU A 13 -1.83 10.16 1.91
N PHE A 14 -3.06 9.74 1.68
CA PHE A 14 -3.42 8.36 1.39
C PHE A 14 -4.40 8.29 0.23
N HIS A 15 -4.08 7.46 -0.78
CA HIS A 15 -4.96 7.21 -1.91
C HIS A 15 -5.00 5.73 -2.26
N THR A 16 -6.12 5.32 -2.85
CA THR A 16 -6.32 3.99 -3.42
C THR A 16 -6.85 4.11 -4.84
N GLY A 17 -6.74 3.05 -5.62
CA GLY A 17 -7.24 2.98 -6.98
C GLY A 17 -6.15 2.87 -8.01
N ASP A 18 -6.38 3.40 -9.20
CA ASP A 18 -5.38 3.40 -10.27
C ASP A 18 -4.52 4.66 -10.23
N LEU A 19 -3.23 4.48 -10.39
CA LEU A 19 -2.27 5.58 -10.33
C LEU A 19 -2.54 6.67 -11.39
N TRP A 20 -3.03 6.29 -12.55
CA TRP A 20 -3.36 7.25 -13.60
C TRP A 20 -4.58 8.13 -13.25
N GLU A 21 -5.53 7.61 -12.46
CA GLU A 21 -6.67 8.41 -11.98
C GLU A 21 -6.20 9.53 -11.06
N LEU A 22 -5.20 9.26 -10.25
CA LEU A 22 -4.59 10.25 -9.38
C LEU A 22 -3.96 11.39 -10.19
N THR A 23 -3.29 11.05 -11.29
CA THR A 23 -2.65 12.04 -12.17
C THR A 23 -3.64 12.89 -12.97
N GLN A 24 -4.86 12.41 -13.16
CA GLN A 24 -5.90 13.15 -13.89
C GLN A 24 -6.73 14.08 -13.02
N LYS A 25 -6.99 13.68 -11.78
CA LYS A 25 -7.90 14.42 -10.89
C LYS A 25 -7.27 15.66 -10.29
N GLU A 26 -6.00 15.58 -9.97
CA GLU A 26 -5.29 16.65 -9.28
C GLU A 26 -3.85 16.74 -9.82
N SER A 27 -3.30 17.94 -9.81
CA SER A 27 -1.87 18.09 -10.04
C SER A 27 -1.10 17.35 -8.96
N LEU A 28 -0.15 16.50 -9.35
CA LEU A 28 0.71 15.79 -8.39
C LEU A 28 1.46 16.74 -7.45
N ALA A 29 1.70 17.97 -7.89
CA ALA A 29 2.35 19.00 -7.08
C ALA A 29 1.46 19.51 -5.91
N GLU A 30 0.14 19.38 -6.01
CA GLU A 30 -0.82 19.84 -5.00
C GLU A 30 -1.08 18.80 -3.90
N LEU A 31 -0.63 17.56 -4.10
CA LEU A 31 -0.77 16.50 -3.11
C LEU A 31 0.23 16.67 -1.96
N ASN A 32 -0.15 16.20 -0.79
CA ASN A 32 0.72 16.19 0.38
C ASN A 32 1.63 14.96 0.36
N TYR A 33 2.87 15.14 0.72
CA TYR A 33 3.87 14.09 0.78
C TYR A 33 4.51 14.02 2.16
N PRO A 34 5.04 12.87 2.60
CA PRO A 34 5.02 11.55 1.94
C PRO A 34 3.62 10.97 1.76
N MET A 35 3.41 10.24 0.67
CA MET A 35 2.12 9.65 0.32
C MET A 35 2.20 8.13 0.31
N LEU A 36 1.19 7.50 0.88
CA LEU A 36 0.94 6.07 0.73
C LEU A 36 -0.14 5.86 -0.33
N PHE A 37 0.19 5.11 -1.36
CA PHE A 37 -0.73 4.74 -2.42
C PHE A 37 -0.90 3.21 -2.44
N VAL A 38 -2.13 2.75 -2.45
CA VAL A 38 -2.47 1.33 -2.47
C VAL A 38 -3.30 1.03 -3.72
N GLN A 39 -2.79 0.13 -4.53
CA GLN A 39 -3.44 -0.34 -5.74
C GLN A 39 -3.85 -1.80 -5.56
N ASP A 40 -5.09 -2.11 -5.92
CA ASP A 40 -5.57 -3.48 -5.88
C ASP A 40 -4.85 -4.34 -6.92
N SER A 41 -4.49 -5.54 -6.51
CA SER A 41 -3.99 -6.60 -7.37
C SER A 41 -5.07 -7.67 -7.51
N PRO A 42 -5.07 -8.49 -8.56
CA PRO A 42 -6.06 -9.55 -8.70
C PRO A 42 -6.12 -10.45 -7.48
N ALA A 43 -7.34 -10.72 -6.99
CA ALA A 43 -7.59 -11.67 -5.94
C ALA A 43 -7.76 -13.08 -6.52
N SER A 44 -7.41 -14.10 -5.75
CA SER A 44 -7.63 -15.49 -6.12
C SER A 44 -8.45 -16.21 -5.05
N VAL A 45 -9.30 -17.11 -5.48
CA VAL A 45 -10.12 -17.96 -4.61
C VAL A 45 -9.61 -19.39 -4.73
N GLY A 46 -9.18 -19.93 -3.59
CA GLY A 46 -8.79 -21.33 -3.47
C GLY A 46 -9.84 -22.13 -2.70
N ASP A 47 -9.54 -23.38 -2.43
CA ASP A 47 -10.42 -24.25 -1.67
C ASP A 47 -10.49 -23.83 -0.20
N GLY A 48 -11.57 -23.15 0.17
CA GLY A 48 -11.77 -22.60 1.51
C GLY A 48 -11.02 -21.34 1.86
N PHE A 49 -10.32 -20.71 0.91
CA PHE A 49 -9.53 -19.50 1.15
C PHE A 49 -9.71 -18.46 0.04
N ILE A 50 -9.57 -17.20 0.41
CA ILE A 50 -9.43 -16.08 -0.52
C ILE A 50 -8.09 -15.39 -0.28
N THR A 51 -7.34 -15.15 -1.34
CA THR A 51 -6.08 -14.39 -1.30
C THR A 51 -6.27 -13.05 -1.99
N ASN A 52 -6.12 -11.98 -1.23
CA ASN A 52 -6.16 -10.62 -1.75
C ASN A 52 -4.75 -10.08 -1.91
N GLY A 53 -4.46 -9.50 -3.06
CA GLY A 53 -3.18 -8.86 -3.35
C GLY A 53 -3.30 -7.35 -3.41
N PHE A 54 -2.24 -6.67 -3.01
CA PHE A 54 -2.13 -5.21 -3.09
C PHE A 54 -0.72 -4.82 -3.52
N ASN A 55 -0.63 -3.82 -4.38
CA ASN A 55 0.60 -3.12 -4.67
C ASN A 55 0.65 -1.86 -3.81
N ILE A 56 1.67 -1.74 -3.00
CA ILE A 56 1.85 -0.62 -2.08
C ILE A 56 2.97 0.25 -2.61
N LEU A 57 2.71 1.55 -2.70
CA LEU A 57 3.70 2.55 -3.09
C LEU A 57 3.81 3.58 -1.98
N VAL A 58 5.02 3.85 -1.55
CA VAL A 58 5.33 4.99 -0.68
C VAL A 58 6.21 5.93 -1.48
N MET A 59 5.79 7.18 -1.62
CA MET A 59 6.49 8.16 -2.44
C MET A 59 6.59 9.51 -1.74
N ASP A 60 7.64 10.23 -2.07
CA ASP A 60 7.89 11.58 -1.58
C ASP A 60 8.59 12.41 -2.66
N LYS A 61 8.56 13.71 -2.48
CA LYS A 61 9.22 14.66 -3.39
C LYS A 61 10.72 14.69 -3.13
N ALA A 62 11.49 14.56 -4.20
CA ALA A 62 12.92 14.82 -4.21
C ALA A 62 13.16 16.18 -4.89
N ASN A 63 13.16 17.26 -4.11
CA ASN A 63 13.37 18.61 -4.63
C ASN A 63 14.84 18.97 -4.67
N GLU A 64 15.16 20.10 -5.37
CA GLU A 64 16.50 20.71 -5.30
C GLU A 64 16.87 20.96 -3.83
N GLY A 65 18.00 20.40 -3.38
CA GLY A 65 18.46 20.48 -2.00
C GLY A 65 18.12 19.31 -1.10
N THR A 66 17.24 18.40 -1.53
CA THR A 66 16.99 17.12 -0.86
C THR A 66 17.72 16.02 -1.62
N ILE A 67 18.56 15.27 -0.93
CA ILE A 67 19.31 14.17 -1.53
C ILE A 67 18.32 13.04 -1.83
N GLU A 68 18.20 12.64 -3.09
CA GLU A 68 17.31 11.55 -3.52
C GLU A 68 17.51 10.26 -2.71
N THR A 69 18.75 9.98 -2.33
CA THR A 69 19.10 8.82 -1.49
C THR A 69 18.47 8.90 -0.11
N GLU A 70 18.40 10.07 0.51
CA GLU A 70 17.75 10.26 1.81
C GLU A 70 16.25 10.03 1.70
N VAL A 71 15.60 10.58 0.68
CA VAL A 71 14.17 10.37 0.42
C VAL A 71 13.88 8.89 0.18
N LYS A 72 14.71 8.19 -0.57
CA LYS A 72 14.59 6.75 -0.76
C LYS A 72 14.74 5.97 0.54
N SER A 73 15.67 6.38 1.40
CA SER A 73 15.85 5.73 2.71
C SER A 73 14.62 5.92 3.60
N ASP A 74 14.09 7.11 3.69
CA ASP A 74 12.93 7.42 4.53
C ASP A 74 11.65 6.75 4.02
N THR A 75 11.44 6.74 2.72
CA THR A 75 10.29 6.07 2.11
C THR A 75 10.37 4.55 2.23
N LEU A 76 11.57 3.97 2.20
CA LEU A 76 11.76 2.54 2.46
C LEU A 76 11.40 2.17 3.90
N LEU A 77 11.85 2.97 4.88
CA LEU A 77 11.49 2.74 6.29
C LEU A 77 9.97 2.81 6.49
N THR A 78 9.31 3.78 5.88
CA THR A 78 7.85 3.89 5.92
C THR A 78 7.16 2.67 5.32
N LEU A 79 7.67 2.15 4.21
CA LEU A 79 7.15 0.93 3.59
C LEU A 79 7.30 -0.29 4.52
N LEU A 80 8.43 -0.41 5.19
CA LEU A 80 8.68 -1.48 6.16
C LEU A 80 7.76 -1.36 7.38
N ASP A 81 7.41 -0.14 7.79
CA ASP A 81 6.43 0.09 8.86
C ASP A 81 5.03 -0.43 8.49
N VAL A 82 4.64 -0.34 7.23
CA VAL A 82 3.40 -0.95 6.72
C VAL A 82 3.41 -2.46 6.97
N LEU A 83 4.50 -3.13 6.62
CA LEU A 83 4.63 -4.57 6.84
C LEU A 83 4.59 -4.94 8.32
N ALA A 84 5.29 -4.19 9.16
CA ALA A 84 5.30 -4.42 10.60
C ALA A 84 3.91 -4.26 11.22
N TYR A 85 3.15 -3.26 10.78
CA TYR A 85 1.78 -3.03 11.22
C TYR A 85 0.87 -4.21 10.89
N PHE A 86 0.91 -4.69 9.65
CA PHE A 86 0.06 -5.81 9.24
C PHE A 86 0.52 -7.14 9.84
N ASP A 87 1.80 -7.32 10.06
CA ASP A 87 2.31 -8.49 10.78
C ASP A 87 1.77 -8.53 12.22
N LYS A 88 1.74 -7.40 12.88
CA LYS A 88 1.14 -7.28 14.21
C LYS A 88 -0.35 -7.57 14.19
N LEU A 89 -1.10 -7.01 13.23
CA LEU A 89 -2.53 -7.30 13.07
C LEU A 89 -2.80 -8.78 12.82
N TYR A 90 -1.97 -9.43 12.01
CA TYR A 90 -2.06 -10.85 11.76
C TYR A 90 -1.89 -11.66 13.06
N THR A 91 -0.88 -11.31 13.86
CA THR A 91 -0.59 -12.00 15.11
C THR A 91 -1.68 -11.78 16.17
N ASP A 92 -2.20 -10.56 16.26
CA ASP A 92 -3.12 -10.17 17.35
C ASP A 92 -4.59 -10.53 17.07
N ASN A 93 -5.03 -10.55 15.80
CA ASN A 93 -6.46 -10.56 15.48
C ASN A 93 -6.99 -11.84 14.81
N TRP A 94 -6.17 -12.78 14.41
CA TRP A 94 -6.57 -14.04 13.76
C TRP A 94 -7.39 -13.89 12.45
N LYS A 95 -7.48 -12.67 11.92
CA LYS A 95 -8.31 -12.38 10.75
C LYS A 95 -7.71 -12.90 9.44
N PHE A 96 -6.43 -13.14 9.43
CA PHE A 96 -5.71 -13.63 8.27
C PHE A 96 -5.10 -15.00 8.56
N VAL A 97 -5.17 -15.91 7.60
CA VAL A 97 -4.49 -17.20 7.71
C VAL A 97 -2.99 -17.05 7.46
N SER A 98 -2.65 -16.20 6.52
CA SER A 98 -1.26 -15.88 6.25
C SER A 98 -1.10 -14.48 5.66
N LEU A 99 0.02 -13.87 6.00
CA LEU A 99 0.54 -12.68 5.36
C LEU A 99 1.82 -13.07 4.65
N GLN A 100 1.87 -12.88 3.33
CA GLN A 100 3.09 -13.08 2.57
C GLN A 100 4.04 -11.91 2.82
N LYS A 101 5.09 -12.17 3.59
CA LYS A 101 6.11 -11.17 3.95
C LYS A 101 7.29 -11.14 2.97
N THR A 102 7.33 -12.11 2.07
CA THR A 102 8.40 -12.24 1.09
C THR A 102 7.95 -11.68 -0.24
N GLY A 103 8.73 -10.78 -0.78
CA GLY A 103 8.46 -10.16 -2.07
C GLY A 103 9.59 -9.24 -2.47
N SER A 104 9.59 -8.82 -3.72
CA SER A 104 10.55 -7.83 -4.18
C SER A 104 10.08 -6.43 -3.80
N VAL A 105 11.00 -5.66 -3.30
CA VAL A 105 10.83 -4.23 -3.05
C VAL A 105 11.64 -3.50 -4.11
N SER A 106 10.98 -2.70 -4.92
CA SER A 106 11.61 -2.00 -6.03
C SER A 106 11.54 -0.49 -5.84
N SER A 107 12.65 0.19 -6.04
CA SER A 107 12.66 1.65 -6.06
C SER A 107 12.18 2.17 -7.39
N PHE A 108 11.60 3.35 -7.39
CA PHE A 108 11.22 4.07 -8.60
C PHE A 108 11.54 5.55 -8.47
N THR A 109 11.69 6.21 -9.59
CA THR A 109 11.81 7.67 -9.67
C THR A 109 11.04 8.12 -10.90
N GLU A 110 10.02 8.94 -10.68
CA GLU A 110 9.20 9.53 -11.73
C GLU A 110 9.47 11.03 -11.80
N ARG A 111 9.74 11.51 -12.99
CA ARG A 111 10.03 12.93 -13.25
C ARG A 111 8.86 13.54 -14.00
N PHE A 112 7.95 14.10 -13.21
CA PHE A 112 6.89 14.98 -13.71
C PHE A 112 7.33 16.44 -13.56
N ASP A 113 6.40 17.34 -13.26
CA ASP A 113 6.74 18.70 -12.88
C ASP A 113 7.61 18.74 -11.60
N ASP A 114 7.33 17.82 -10.68
CA ASP A 114 8.17 17.52 -9.52
C ASP A 114 8.73 16.09 -9.63
N THR A 115 9.95 15.89 -9.12
CA THR A 115 10.52 14.56 -9.04
C THR A 115 9.93 13.81 -7.85
N LEU A 116 9.26 12.69 -8.13
CA LEU A 116 8.76 11.76 -7.12
C LEU A 116 9.67 10.54 -7.07
N THR A 117 10.06 10.16 -5.88
CA THR A 117 10.85 8.95 -5.66
C THR A 117 10.28 8.15 -4.50
N GLY A 118 10.51 6.86 -4.51
CA GLY A 118 10.01 5.99 -3.46
C GLY A 118 10.21 4.52 -3.77
N TRP A 119 9.37 3.71 -3.14
CA TRP A 119 9.44 2.26 -3.22
C TRP A 119 8.05 1.67 -3.46
N THR A 120 8.03 0.57 -4.17
CA THR A 120 6.83 -0.24 -4.40
C THR A 120 7.06 -1.67 -3.95
N MET A 121 6.01 -2.28 -3.43
CA MET A 121 6.01 -3.66 -2.98
C MET A 121 4.63 -4.27 -3.19
N SER A 122 4.60 -5.58 -3.52
CA SER A 122 3.38 -6.37 -3.54
C SER A 122 3.25 -7.17 -2.26
N ILE A 123 2.07 -7.12 -1.63
CA ILE A 123 1.75 -7.95 -0.48
C ILE A 123 0.47 -8.75 -0.74
N GLN A 124 0.34 -9.89 -0.07
CA GLN A 124 -0.83 -10.75 -0.18
C GLN A 124 -1.31 -11.17 1.21
N PHE A 125 -2.63 -11.15 1.36
CA PHE A 125 -3.32 -11.64 2.56
C PHE A 125 -4.20 -12.82 2.20
N THR A 126 -4.06 -13.92 2.92
CA THR A 126 -4.93 -15.07 2.78
C THR A 126 -5.87 -15.16 3.97
N GLN A 127 -7.15 -15.25 3.69
CA GLN A 127 -8.23 -15.34 4.68
C GLN A 127 -9.04 -16.60 4.46
N PRO A 128 -9.62 -17.20 5.55
CA PRO A 128 -10.60 -18.25 5.39
C PRO A 128 -11.85 -17.70 4.68
N LEU A 129 -12.37 -18.46 3.72
CA LEU A 129 -13.62 -18.15 3.06
C LEU A 129 -14.71 -19.09 3.62
N ALA A 130 -15.59 -18.52 4.45
CA ALA A 130 -16.73 -19.25 4.97
C ALA A 130 -17.92 -19.08 4.02
N TYR A 131 -18.39 -20.19 3.46
CA TYR A 131 -19.62 -20.20 2.67
C TYR A 131 -20.81 -20.35 3.61
N ASP A 132 -21.60 -19.31 3.76
CA ASP A 132 -22.85 -19.32 4.54
C ASP A 132 -24.01 -18.95 3.62
N GLU A 133 -24.74 -19.96 3.19
CA GLU A 133 -25.91 -19.78 2.30
C GLU A 133 -27.00 -18.92 2.93
N CYS A 134 -27.08 -18.91 4.26
CA CYS A 134 -28.09 -18.13 4.98
C CYS A 134 -27.83 -16.61 4.91
N GLN A 135 -26.61 -16.20 4.59
CA GLN A 135 -26.25 -14.80 4.45
C GLN A 135 -26.33 -14.27 3.03
N ILE A 136 -26.62 -15.15 2.07
CA ILE A 136 -26.79 -14.74 0.68
C ILE A 136 -28.12 -13.98 0.55
N PRO A 137 -28.12 -12.71 0.11
CA PRO A 137 -29.37 -11.99 -0.15
C PRO A 137 -30.12 -12.68 -1.31
N GLN A 138 -31.23 -13.28 -0.99
CA GLN A 138 -32.11 -13.92 -1.97
C GLN A 138 -33.38 -13.08 -2.15
N THR A 139 -33.75 -12.93 -3.39
CA THR A 139 -35.02 -12.30 -3.75
C THR A 139 -36.17 -13.31 -3.78
#